data_0cb520ade4cea7fab88b0ea4df8ddea9
#
_entry.id   0cb520ade4cea7fab88b0ea4df8ddea9
#
_cell.length_a   1.000
_cell.length_b   1.000
_cell.length_c   1.000
_cell.angle_alpha   90.00
_cell.angle_beta   90.00
_cell.angle_gamma   90.00
#
_symmetry.space_group_name_H-M   'P 1'
#
loop_
_entity.id
_entity.type
_entity.pdbx_description
1 polymer ?
#
loop_
_entity_poly.entity_id
_entity_poly.type
_entity_poly.pdbx_seq_one_letter_code
_entity_poly.pdbx_strand_id
1 'polypeptide(L)'
;MPYNKKHHYVPRFYLKRFSSDGRSIGLYNFANDLTVIAANLKNQCCRDYFYGKEKVVESALCDIEHYASILFSLIDHAGCLPPPGTPEHLAMILYILTQYGRTKYFADATDEMHDQIIKHVFGKKIESEIEGINLDDFIIGLKDVSQYALGMMVQTYPFLLDLAYKLLVNRTQVDFVTSDNPVVMTNQFLSFRTIGSNTGVATKGLQIFFPIAPGRVILLYDSYVYRVGGDKKIVVEI
;
A
#
# COMPACT_ATOMS: atom_id res chain seq x y z
N MET A 1 -5.62 29.31 -0.76
CA MET A 1 -4.43 28.70 -0.14
C MET A 1 -3.44 28.35 -1.26
N PRO A 2 -2.12 28.50 -1.06
CA PRO A 2 -1.16 28.11 -2.08
C PRO A 2 -1.30 26.61 -2.38
N TYR A 3 -1.19 26.29 -3.65
CA TYR A 3 -1.29 24.93 -4.18
C TYR A 3 -0.18 24.06 -3.58
N ASN A 4 -0.55 22.96 -2.88
CA ASN A 4 0.45 22.02 -2.39
C ASN A 4 1.04 21.23 -3.58
N LYS A 5 2.25 21.58 -3.95
CA LYS A 5 2.95 20.95 -5.08
C LYS A 5 3.46 19.55 -4.73
N LYS A 6 3.87 19.34 -3.45
CA LYS A 6 4.40 18.06 -2.96
C LYS A 6 3.28 17.16 -2.49
N HIS A 7 3.00 16.12 -3.25
CA HIS A 7 2.05 15.07 -2.88
C HIS A 7 2.78 13.90 -2.22
N HIS A 8 2.33 13.51 -1.03
CA HIS A 8 2.91 12.37 -0.32
C HIS A 8 2.18 11.09 -0.69
N TYR A 9 2.89 10.08 -1.19
CA TYR A 9 2.35 8.75 -1.46
C TYR A 9 2.44 7.81 -0.24
N VAL A 10 3.21 8.18 0.79
CA VAL A 10 3.06 7.69 2.16
C VAL A 10 2.86 8.89 3.08
N PRO A 11 1.71 8.98 3.79
CA PRO A 11 1.33 10.17 4.53
C PRO A 11 2.28 10.51 5.67
N ARG A 12 2.48 11.80 5.90
CA ARG A 12 3.34 12.25 7.01
C ARG A 12 2.82 11.86 8.38
N PHE A 13 1.50 11.82 8.60
CA PHE A 13 0.93 11.39 9.88
C PHE A 13 1.28 9.93 10.17
N TYR A 14 1.29 9.08 9.14
CA TYR A 14 1.69 7.69 9.25
C TYR A 14 3.19 7.56 9.55
N LEU A 15 4.06 8.22 8.78
CA LEU A 15 5.52 8.19 9.02
C LEU A 15 5.91 8.71 10.40
N LYS A 16 5.17 9.70 10.95
CA LYS A 16 5.38 10.19 12.32
C LYS A 16 5.26 9.10 13.39
N ARG A 17 4.50 8.04 13.13
CA ARG A 17 4.32 6.93 14.08
C ARG A 17 5.60 6.09 14.25
N PHE A 18 6.54 6.19 13.30
CA PHE A 18 7.86 5.55 13.31
C PHE A 18 9.00 6.54 13.62
N SER A 19 8.66 7.72 14.03
CA SER A 19 9.59 8.80 14.37
C SER A 19 9.62 9.02 15.88
N SER A 20 10.78 9.16 16.47
CA SER A 20 10.95 9.45 17.90
C SER A 20 10.70 10.92 18.24
N ASP A 21 10.95 11.84 17.30
CA ASP A 21 10.85 13.29 17.47
C ASP A 21 9.67 13.94 16.71
N GLY A 22 8.94 13.14 15.93
CA GLY A 22 7.84 13.59 15.06
C GLY A 22 8.26 14.48 13.89
N ARG A 23 9.56 14.63 13.63
CA ARG A 23 10.14 15.51 12.59
C ARG A 23 11.05 14.78 11.63
N SER A 24 11.78 13.78 12.13
CA SER A 24 12.73 13.00 11.35
C SER A 24 12.52 11.50 11.54
N ILE A 25 13.04 10.72 10.61
CA ILE A 25 12.99 9.24 10.61
C ILE A 25 14.34 8.70 10.14
N GLY A 26 14.81 7.64 10.77
CA GLY A 26 15.91 6.85 10.25
C GLY A 26 15.48 6.13 8.97
N LEU A 27 16.30 6.15 7.93
CA LEU A 27 16.04 5.43 6.70
C LEU A 27 17.28 4.71 6.18
N TYR A 28 17.02 3.60 5.49
CA TYR A 28 18.00 2.90 4.68
C TYR A 28 17.51 2.84 3.24
N ASN A 29 18.35 3.28 2.31
CA ASN A 29 18.07 3.24 0.89
C ASN A 29 18.81 2.09 0.24
N PHE A 30 18.05 1.05 -0.17
CA PHE A 30 18.59 -0.15 -0.78
C PHE A 30 19.27 0.10 -2.15
N ALA A 31 18.85 1.11 -2.91
CA ALA A 31 19.38 1.35 -4.25
C ALA A 31 20.84 1.82 -4.26
N ASN A 32 21.27 2.51 -3.20
CA ASN A 32 22.63 3.09 -3.11
C ASN A 32 23.33 2.75 -1.78
N ASP A 33 22.79 1.80 -1.01
CA ASP A 33 23.34 1.33 0.28
C ASP A 33 23.61 2.49 1.26
N LEU A 34 22.65 3.44 1.34
CA LEU A 34 22.80 4.65 2.14
C LEU A 34 21.92 4.62 3.39
N THR A 35 22.54 4.79 4.55
CA THR A 35 21.83 5.02 5.82
C THR A 35 21.79 6.51 6.13
N VAL A 36 20.59 7.03 6.46
CA VAL A 36 20.38 8.39 6.95
C VAL A 36 19.71 8.32 8.31
N ILE A 37 20.40 8.77 9.35
CA ILE A 37 19.93 8.64 10.74
C ILE A 37 18.70 9.52 11.02
N ALA A 38 18.62 10.72 10.44
CA ALA A 38 17.57 11.70 10.70
C ALA A 38 17.12 12.40 9.41
N ALA A 39 16.41 11.67 8.56
CA ALA A 39 15.82 12.22 7.34
C ALA A 39 14.53 13.00 7.66
N ASN A 40 14.41 14.23 7.16
CA ASN A 40 13.23 15.07 7.41
C ASN A 40 11.97 14.46 6.78
N LEU A 41 10.94 14.21 7.58
CA LEU A 41 9.66 13.61 7.15
C LEU A 41 8.96 14.37 6.02
N LYS A 42 9.15 15.70 5.93
CA LYS A 42 8.54 16.51 4.85
C LYS A 42 9.05 16.16 3.45
N ASN A 43 10.21 15.51 3.37
CA ASN A 43 10.87 15.20 2.11
C ASN A 43 10.81 13.69 1.79
N GLN A 44 10.22 12.87 2.68
CA GLN A 44 10.13 11.43 2.46
C GLN A 44 8.84 11.07 1.74
N CYS A 45 8.92 10.08 0.86
CA CYS A 45 7.76 9.48 0.17
C CYS A 45 6.84 10.52 -0.48
N CYS A 46 7.43 11.53 -1.16
CA CYS A 46 6.68 12.58 -1.85
C CYS A 46 7.26 12.88 -3.23
N ARG A 47 6.41 13.34 -4.13
CA ARG A 47 6.76 13.85 -5.46
C ARG A 47 5.91 15.06 -5.82
N ASP A 48 6.47 15.92 -6.66
CA ASP A 48 5.73 17.07 -7.19
C ASP A 48 4.63 16.57 -8.12
N TYR A 49 3.39 17.01 -7.86
CA TYR A 49 2.20 16.70 -8.65
C TYR A 49 1.96 15.20 -8.92
N PHE A 50 2.31 14.34 -7.95
CA PHE A 50 2.21 12.89 -8.13
C PHE A 50 0.80 12.40 -8.53
N TYR A 51 -0.25 13.04 -8.02
CA TYR A 51 -1.65 12.77 -8.40
C TYR A 51 -2.21 13.82 -9.37
N GLY A 52 -1.36 14.38 -10.23
CA GLY A 52 -1.77 15.44 -11.15
C GLY A 52 -1.81 16.82 -10.53
N LYS A 53 -2.17 17.82 -11.35
CA LYS A 53 -2.26 19.22 -10.92
C LYS A 53 -3.64 19.59 -10.33
N GLU A 54 -4.62 18.76 -10.51
CA GLU A 54 -5.96 18.97 -10.00
C GLU A 54 -6.05 18.59 -8.52
N LYS A 55 -6.86 19.33 -7.74
CA LYS A 55 -6.95 19.16 -6.29
C LYS A 55 -7.84 17.98 -5.86
N VAL A 56 -8.62 17.42 -6.77
CA VAL A 56 -9.70 16.48 -6.42
C VAL A 56 -9.16 15.27 -5.66
N VAL A 57 -8.14 14.61 -6.23
CA VAL A 57 -7.55 13.39 -5.62
C VAL A 57 -6.82 13.73 -4.32
N GLU A 58 -6.04 14.81 -4.29
CA GLU A 58 -5.31 15.22 -3.09
C GLU A 58 -6.27 15.60 -1.95
N SER A 59 -7.39 16.27 -2.27
CA SER A 59 -8.42 16.59 -1.27
C SER A 59 -9.07 15.34 -0.70
N ALA A 60 -9.48 14.41 -1.56
CA ALA A 60 -10.06 13.13 -1.13
C ALA A 60 -9.10 12.31 -0.27
N LEU A 61 -7.80 12.30 -0.62
CA LEU A 61 -6.77 11.64 0.17
C LEU A 61 -6.58 12.31 1.54
N CYS A 62 -6.65 13.64 1.63
CA CYS A 62 -6.60 14.35 2.92
C CYS A 62 -7.75 13.95 3.85
N ASP A 63 -8.97 13.79 3.32
CA ASP A 63 -10.13 13.34 4.11
C ASP A 63 -9.93 11.91 4.61
N ILE A 64 -9.48 11.00 3.74
CA ILE A 64 -9.17 9.61 4.10
C ILE A 64 -8.05 9.56 5.16
N GLU A 65 -7.00 10.37 5.04
CA GLU A 65 -5.92 10.47 6.01
C GLU A 65 -6.39 10.98 7.37
N HIS A 66 -7.30 11.95 7.37
CA HIS A 66 -7.90 12.45 8.60
C HIS A 66 -8.64 11.34 9.35
N TYR A 67 -9.55 10.61 8.67
CA TYR A 67 -10.24 9.46 9.26
C TYR A 67 -9.29 8.37 9.71
N ALA A 68 -8.26 8.05 8.93
CA ALA A 68 -7.26 7.05 9.31
C ALA A 68 -6.47 7.46 10.55
N SER A 69 -6.15 8.74 10.72
CA SER A 69 -5.46 9.22 11.91
C SER A 69 -6.30 9.08 13.18
N ILE A 70 -7.61 9.32 13.09
CA ILE A 70 -8.57 9.07 14.18
C ILE A 70 -8.65 7.58 14.49
N LEU A 71 -8.80 6.75 13.45
CA LEU A 71 -8.87 5.30 13.59
C LEU A 71 -7.62 4.73 14.30
N PHE A 72 -6.43 5.17 13.92
CA PHE A 72 -5.20 4.71 14.57
C PHE A 72 -5.13 5.15 16.03
N SER A 73 -5.62 6.34 16.35
CA SER A 73 -5.72 6.81 17.74
C SER A 73 -6.71 5.96 18.55
N LEU A 74 -7.83 5.55 17.96
CA LEU A 74 -8.78 4.64 18.58
C LEU A 74 -8.16 3.26 18.83
N ILE A 75 -7.45 2.69 17.85
CA ILE A 75 -6.73 1.43 17.99
C ILE A 75 -5.66 1.50 19.09
N ASP A 76 -4.94 2.62 19.17
CA ASP A 76 -3.92 2.84 20.20
C ASP A 76 -4.53 2.88 21.60
N HIS A 77 -5.68 3.57 21.75
CA HIS A 77 -6.37 3.70 23.03
C HIS A 77 -7.05 2.39 23.45
N ALA A 78 -7.77 1.74 22.52
CA ALA A 78 -8.51 0.51 22.79
C ALA A 78 -7.59 -0.73 22.91
N GLY A 79 -6.40 -0.68 22.30
CA GLY A 79 -5.50 -1.83 22.20
C GLY A 79 -6.03 -2.98 21.35
N CYS A 80 -7.07 -2.75 20.53
CA CYS A 80 -7.67 -3.74 19.65
C CYS A 80 -8.17 -3.10 18.35
N LEU A 81 -8.45 -3.93 17.34
CA LEU A 81 -9.05 -3.51 16.07
C LEU A 81 -10.57 -3.35 16.20
N PRO A 82 -11.19 -2.51 15.33
CA PRO A 82 -12.64 -2.34 15.30
C PRO A 82 -13.37 -3.67 15.05
N PRO A 83 -14.59 -3.85 15.61
CA PRO A 83 -15.39 -5.04 15.36
C PRO A 83 -15.77 -5.20 13.89
N PRO A 84 -15.94 -6.45 13.39
CA PRO A 84 -16.33 -6.70 12.00
C PRO A 84 -17.63 -6.00 11.62
N GLY A 85 -17.69 -5.44 10.41
CA GLY A 85 -18.87 -4.81 9.85
C GLY A 85 -19.17 -3.39 10.37
N THR A 86 -18.38 -2.86 11.33
CA THR A 86 -18.53 -1.48 11.79
C THR A 86 -17.98 -0.49 10.75
N PRO A 87 -18.45 0.78 10.75
CA PRO A 87 -17.88 1.82 9.88
C PRO A 87 -16.36 1.95 10.01
N GLU A 88 -15.82 1.83 11.23
CA GLU A 88 -14.38 1.89 11.50
C GLU A 88 -13.63 0.71 10.89
N HIS A 89 -14.20 -0.51 10.92
CA HIS A 89 -13.64 -1.68 10.25
C HIS A 89 -13.60 -1.47 8.73
N LEU A 90 -14.69 -0.99 8.16
CA LEU A 90 -14.78 -0.70 6.73
C LEU A 90 -13.76 0.40 6.33
N ALA A 91 -13.65 1.46 7.12
CA ALA A 91 -12.67 2.52 6.90
C ALA A 91 -11.22 2.02 7.01
N MET A 92 -10.94 1.08 7.91
CA MET A 92 -9.62 0.44 8.04
C MET A 92 -9.23 -0.30 6.77
N ILE A 93 -10.10 -1.13 6.22
CA ILE A 93 -9.85 -1.87 4.97
C ILE A 93 -9.67 -0.89 3.81
N LEU A 94 -10.54 0.11 3.69
CA LEU A 94 -10.44 1.13 2.66
C LEU A 94 -9.10 1.88 2.73
N TYR A 95 -8.66 2.24 3.94
CA TYR A 95 -7.38 2.92 4.11
C TYR A 95 -6.18 2.04 3.72
N ILE A 96 -6.20 0.75 4.07
CA ILE A 96 -5.14 -0.20 3.68
C ILE A 96 -5.03 -0.29 2.15
N LEU A 97 -6.16 -0.43 1.44
CA LEU A 97 -6.18 -0.45 -0.02
C LEU A 97 -5.72 0.88 -0.63
N THR A 98 -6.20 2.00 -0.09
CA THR A 98 -5.78 3.34 -0.49
C THR A 98 -4.27 3.49 -0.32
N GLN A 99 -3.72 3.05 0.83
CA GLN A 99 -2.29 3.16 1.11
C GLN A 99 -1.46 2.27 0.20
N TYR A 100 -1.93 1.10 -0.20
CA TYR A 100 -1.25 0.27 -1.19
C TYR A 100 -1.30 0.89 -2.58
N GLY A 101 -2.50 1.26 -3.05
CA GLY A 101 -2.74 1.77 -4.40
C GLY A 101 -2.12 3.13 -4.69
N ARG A 102 -1.86 3.96 -3.64
CA ARG A 102 -1.29 5.30 -3.78
C ARG A 102 0.24 5.35 -3.85
N THR A 103 0.92 4.22 -3.67
CA THR A 103 2.39 4.19 -3.64
C THR A 103 3.01 4.34 -5.03
N LYS A 104 4.25 4.85 -5.05
CA LYS A 104 5.03 4.89 -6.28
C LYS A 104 5.26 3.49 -6.83
N TYR A 105 5.55 2.52 -5.93
CA TYR A 105 5.74 1.12 -6.30
C TYR A 105 4.56 0.57 -7.10
N PHE A 106 3.33 0.78 -6.61
CA PHE A 106 2.14 0.25 -7.27
C PHE A 106 1.81 0.99 -8.57
N ALA A 107 2.08 2.29 -8.64
CA ALA A 107 1.95 3.06 -9.88
C ALA A 107 2.95 2.59 -10.96
N ASP A 108 4.22 2.43 -10.61
CA ASP A 108 5.26 1.94 -11.52
C ASP A 108 4.92 0.51 -12.02
N ALA A 109 4.54 -0.40 -11.11
CA ALA A 109 4.14 -1.77 -11.47
C ALA A 109 2.89 -1.81 -12.37
N THR A 110 1.95 -0.89 -12.16
CA THR A 110 0.75 -0.77 -13.00
C THR A 110 1.12 -0.29 -14.41
N ASP A 111 2.03 0.67 -14.53
CA ASP A 111 2.50 1.19 -15.81
C ASP A 111 3.26 0.12 -16.61
N GLU A 112 4.15 -0.60 -15.95
CA GLU A 112 4.88 -1.72 -16.55
C GLU A 112 3.93 -2.85 -17.01
N MET A 113 2.97 -3.23 -16.18
CA MET A 113 1.95 -4.22 -16.54
C MET A 113 1.15 -3.77 -17.78
N HIS A 114 0.78 -2.49 -17.85
CA HIS A 114 0.06 -1.93 -18.99
C HIS A 114 0.90 -2.02 -20.28
N ASP A 115 2.17 -1.61 -20.24
CA ASP A 115 3.11 -1.71 -21.36
C ASP A 115 3.19 -3.15 -21.89
N GLN A 116 3.39 -4.11 -20.98
CA GLN A 116 3.50 -5.53 -21.32
C GLN A 116 2.20 -6.08 -21.96
N ILE A 117 1.05 -5.72 -21.42
CA ILE A 117 -0.26 -6.16 -21.96
C ILE A 117 -0.46 -5.60 -23.36
N ILE A 118 -0.22 -4.31 -23.58
CA ILE A 118 -0.41 -3.69 -24.90
C ILE A 118 0.52 -4.31 -25.94
N LYS A 119 1.80 -4.51 -25.60
CA LYS A 119 2.77 -5.15 -26.49
C LYS A 119 2.37 -6.60 -26.80
N HIS A 120 1.94 -7.36 -25.80
CA HIS A 120 1.53 -8.75 -25.97
C HIS A 120 0.27 -8.89 -26.84
N VAL A 121 -0.75 -8.05 -26.60
CA VAL A 121 -2.06 -8.19 -27.26
C VAL A 121 -2.07 -7.53 -28.63
N PHE A 122 -1.48 -6.33 -28.75
CA PHE A 122 -1.59 -5.51 -29.95
C PHE A 122 -0.28 -5.37 -30.74
N GLY A 123 0.86 -5.80 -30.17
CA GLY A 123 2.19 -5.55 -30.73
C GLY A 123 2.33 -5.98 -32.17
N LYS A 124 1.99 -7.24 -32.49
CA LYS A 124 2.08 -7.77 -33.86
C LYS A 124 1.23 -6.97 -34.87
N LYS A 125 0.07 -6.49 -34.43
CA LYS A 125 -0.81 -5.68 -35.30
C LYS A 125 -0.20 -4.30 -35.55
N ILE A 126 0.28 -3.63 -34.49
CA ILE A 126 0.89 -2.30 -34.59
C ILE A 126 2.13 -2.37 -35.50
N GLU A 127 2.99 -3.37 -35.32
CA GLU A 127 4.21 -3.55 -36.12
C GLU A 127 3.90 -3.86 -37.58
N SER A 128 2.78 -4.53 -37.86
CA SER A 128 2.34 -4.80 -39.23
C SER A 128 1.73 -3.58 -39.94
N GLU A 129 1.19 -2.62 -39.18
CA GLU A 129 0.55 -1.41 -39.73
C GLU A 129 1.55 -0.22 -39.85
N ILE A 130 2.64 -0.25 -39.10
CA ILE A 130 3.64 0.82 -39.08
C ILE A 130 5.01 0.24 -39.45
N GLU A 131 5.40 0.49 -40.72
CA GLU A 131 6.68 -0.01 -41.25
C GLU A 131 7.88 0.57 -40.46
N GLY A 132 8.78 -0.32 -40.03
CA GLY A 132 10.03 0.06 -39.37
C GLY A 132 9.90 0.37 -37.87
N ILE A 133 8.72 0.18 -37.27
CA ILE A 133 8.57 0.32 -35.81
C ILE A 133 8.95 -0.99 -35.11
N ASN A 134 9.72 -0.89 -34.03
CA ASN A 134 9.95 -1.96 -33.06
C ASN A 134 9.39 -1.50 -31.72
N LEU A 135 8.34 -2.13 -31.20
CA LEU A 135 7.69 -1.73 -29.97
C LEU A 135 8.55 -1.94 -28.72
N ASP A 136 9.58 -2.78 -28.78
CA ASP A 136 10.50 -2.96 -27.67
C ASP A 136 11.38 -1.70 -27.42
N ASP A 137 11.50 -0.82 -28.42
CA ASP A 137 12.21 0.47 -28.28
C ASP A 137 11.37 1.57 -27.60
N PHE A 138 10.10 1.28 -27.28
CA PHE A 138 9.16 2.25 -26.69
C PHE A 138 8.59 1.74 -25.37
N ILE A 139 8.18 2.67 -24.52
CA ILE A 139 7.37 2.41 -23.33
C ILE A 139 5.97 2.97 -23.58
N ILE A 140 4.95 2.12 -23.47
CA ILE A 140 3.54 2.49 -23.64
C ILE A 140 2.92 2.70 -22.26
N GLY A 141 3.18 3.88 -21.70
CA GLY A 141 2.73 4.24 -20.36
C GLY A 141 1.29 4.75 -20.32
N LEU A 142 0.71 4.70 -19.12
CA LEU A 142 -0.59 5.28 -18.81
C LEU A 142 -0.47 6.77 -18.48
N LYS A 143 -1.35 7.57 -19.05
CA LYS A 143 -1.53 8.93 -18.58
C LYS A 143 -2.11 8.91 -17.16
N ASP A 144 -1.56 9.73 -16.26
CA ASP A 144 -2.02 9.83 -14.86
C ASP A 144 -2.05 8.47 -14.11
N VAL A 145 -1.03 7.63 -14.35
CA VAL A 145 -0.94 6.25 -13.81
C VAL A 145 -1.17 6.17 -12.30
N SER A 146 -0.70 7.16 -11.52
CA SER A 146 -0.88 7.17 -10.06
C SER A 146 -2.36 7.26 -9.65
N GLN A 147 -3.16 8.02 -10.39
CA GLN A 147 -4.61 8.11 -10.15
C GLN A 147 -5.32 6.83 -10.59
N TYR A 148 -4.92 6.30 -11.75
CA TYR A 148 -5.48 5.05 -12.28
C TYR A 148 -5.20 3.88 -11.32
N ALA A 149 -3.96 3.72 -10.89
CA ALA A 149 -3.53 2.69 -9.95
C ALA A 149 -4.29 2.77 -8.62
N LEU A 150 -4.41 3.97 -8.05
CA LEU A 150 -5.19 4.21 -6.83
C LEU A 150 -6.66 3.82 -7.03
N GLY A 151 -7.30 4.30 -8.10
CA GLY A 151 -8.71 4.01 -8.39
C GLY A 151 -8.96 2.52 -8.60
N MET A 152 -8.09 1.84 -9.35
CA MET A 152 -8.15 0.40 -9.56
C MET A 152 -8.07 -0.36 -8.23
N MET A 153 -7.14 0.00 -7.35
CA MET A 153 -6.98 -0.69 -6.07
C MET A 153 -8.18 -0.46 -5.14
N VAL A 154 -8.69 0.77 -5.02
CA VAL A 154 -9.86 1.07 -4.18
C VAL A 154 -11.11 0.30 -4.63
N GLN A 155 -11.29 0.08 -5.93
CA GLN A 155 -12.42 -0.71 -6.46
C GLN A 155 -12.38 -2.19 -6.03
N THR A 156 -11.22 -2.70 -5.61
CA THR A 156 -11.10 -4.08 -5.11
C THR A 156 -11.58 -4.26 -3.67
N TYR A 157 -12.02 -3.19 -3.01
CA TYR A 157 -12.49 -3.19 -1.64
C TYR A 157 -13.43 -4.35 -1.25
N PRO A 158 -14.43 -4.74 -2.06
CA PRO A 158 -15.33 -5.85 -1.69
C PRO A 158 -14.62 -7.19 -1.49
N PHE A 159 -13.50 -7.43 -2.17
CA PHE A 159 -12.74 -8.68 -2.09
C PHE A 159 -11.95 -8.87 -0.79
N LEU A 160 -11.81 -7.82 0.03
CA LEU A 160 -11.11 -7.91 1.30
C LEU A 160 -12.05 -8.07 2.50
N LEU A 161 -13.36 -7.96 2.28
CA LEU A 161 -14.35 -7.98 3.37
C LEU A 161 -14.52 -9.37 4.01
N ASP A 162 -14.12 -10.42 3.31
CA ASP A 162 -14.16 -11.81 3.79
C ASP A 162 -12.87 -12.24 4.50
N LEU A 163 -11.82 -11.42 4.45
CA LEU A 163 -10.58 -11.72 5.16
C LEU A 163 -10.77 -11.55 6.67
N ALA A 164 -10.26 -12.51 7.42
CA ALA A 164 -10.09 -12.35 8.86
C ALA A 164 -8.95 -11.36 9.14
N TYR A 165 -8.98 -10.70 10.30
CA TYR A 165 -7.96 -9.74 10.67
C TYR A 165 -7.54 -9.85 12.13
N LYS A 166 -6.29 -9.47 12.42
CA LYS A 166 -5.66 -9.46 13.74
C LYS A 166 -4.82 -8.22 13.94
N LEU A 167 -4.76 -7.73 15.17
CA LEU A 167 -3.71 -6.81 15.60
C LEU A 167 -2.57 -7.65 16.17
N LEU A 168 -1.43 -7.64 15.49
CA LEU A 168 -0.20 -8.23 16.00
C LEU A 168 0.50 -7.21 16.89
N VAL A 169 0.75 -7.57 18.14
CA VAL A 169 1.44 -6.74 19.12
C VAL A 169 2.83 -7.33 19.37
N ASN A 170 3.85 -6.56 19.04
CA ASN A 170 5.24 -6.96 19.20
C ASN A 170 5.65 -6.95 20.69
N ARG A 171 6.15 -8.09 21.15
CA ARG A 171 6.73 -8.28 22.52
C ARG A 171 8.24 -8.54 22.45
N THR A 172 8.83 -8.48 21.27
CA THR A 172 10.26 -8.62 21.07
C THR A 172 10.99 -7.28 21.29
N GLN A 173 12.32 -7.32 21.30
CA GLN A 173 13.15 -6.10 21.40
C GLN A 173 13.45 -5.48 20.03
N VAL A 174 12.98 -6.09 18.93
CA VAL A 174 13.20 -5.60 17.56
C VAL A 174 11.90 -4.99 17.03
N ASP A 175 11.92 -3.70 16.83
CA ASP A 175 10.76 -2.96 16.33
C ASP A 175 10.38 -3.35 14.89
N PHE A 176 9.08 -3.27 14.58
CA PHE A 176 8.66 -3.29 13.19
C PHE A 176 9.14 -2.03 12.47
N VAL A 177 9.53 -2.22 11.24
CA VAL A 177 9.91 -1.12 10.33
C VAL A 177 8.80 -0.86 9.32
N THR A 178 8.87 0.29 8.69
CA THR A 178 8.01 0.65 7.55
C THR A 178 8.85 0.99 6.33
N SER A 179 8.20 1.18 5.18
CA SER A 179 8.88 1.53 3.93
C SER A 179 8.07 2.56 3.13
N ASP A 180 8.56 2.91 1.96
CA ASP A 180 7.85 3.69 0.94
C ASP A 180 6.72 2.90 0.24
N ASN A 181 6.62 1.59 0.52
CA ASN A 181 5.49 0.71 0.22
C ASN A 181 5.06 -0.04 1.49
N PRO A 182 4.33 0.61 2.42
CA PRO A 182 4.12 0.10 3.78
C PRO A 182 3.16 -1.07 3.89
N VAL A 183 2.30 -1.29 2.89
CA VAL A 183 1.37 -2.43 2.86
C VAL A 183 2.03 -3.58 2.11
N VAL A 184 2.28 -4.68 2.80
CA VAL A 184 2.94 -5.86 2.23
C VAL A 184 1.91 -6.95 1.99
N MET A 185 1.72 -7.30 0.72
CA MET A 185 0.90 -8.44 0.32
C MET A 185 1.79 -9.65 0.07
N THR A 186 1.44 -10.80 0.63
CA THR A 186 2.16 -12.06 0.45
C THR A 186 1.20 -13.24 0.44
N ASN A 187 1.69 -14.40 0.01
CA ASN A 187 0.90 -15.63 -0.05
C ASN A 187 1.81 -16.85 0.14
N GLN A 188 1.94 -17.32 1.38
CA GLN A 188 2.73 -18.51 1.66
C GLN A 188 2.09 -19.79 1.11
N PHE A 189 0.76 -19.85 1.03
CA PHE A 189 0.04 -21.00 0.50
C PHE A 189 0.37 -21.25 -0.98
N LEU A 190 0.63 -20.19 -1.75
CA LEU A 190 1.00 -20.27 -3.16
C LEU A 190 2.49 -20.00 -3.43
N SER A 191 3.35 -20.09 -2.41
CA SER A 191 4.80 -19.79 -2.54
C SER A 191 5.52 -20.64 -3.59
N PHE A 192 5.01 -21.85 -3.86
CA PHE A 192 5.52 -22.75 -4.87
C PHE A 192 5.00 -22.47 -6.30
N ARG A 193 4.05 -21.55 -6.45
CA ARG A 193 3.46 -21.25 -7.76
C ARG A 193 4.43 -20.44 -8.61
N THR A 194 4.75 -20.96 -9.79
CA THR A 194 5.72 -20.35 -10.73
C THR A 194 5.06 -19.51 -11.82
N ILE A 195 3.76 -19.64 -12.04
CA ILE A 195 3.01 -18.95 -13.11
C ILE A 195 1.80 -18.22 -12.51
N GLY A 196 1.61 -16.99 -12.91
CA GLY A 196 0.52 -16.12 -12.43
C GLY A 196 0.82 -15.39 -11.12
N SER A 197 -0.07 -14.48 -10.73
CA SER A 197 0.09 -13.71 -9.47
C SER A 197 -0.21 -14.58 -8.25
N ASN A 198 0.59 -14.41 -7.20
CA ASN A 198 0.39 -15.04 -5.90
C ASN A 198 -0.35 -14.11 -4.92
N THR A 199 -0.36 -12.79 -5.19
CA THR A 199 -0.80 -11.75 -4.25
C THR A 199 -1.98 -10.91 -4.76
N GLY A 200 -2.74 -11.43 -5.73
CA GLY A 200 -3.99 -10.79 -6.14
C GLY A 200 -5.00 -10.74 -4.99
N VAL A 201 -5.78 -9.65 -4.88
CA VAL A 201 -6.71 -9.40 -3.76
C VAL A 201 -7.79 -10.48 -3.58
N ALA A 202 -8.15 -11.20 -4.65
CA ALA A 202 -9.09 -12.33 -4.61
C ALA A 202 -8.38 -13.70 -4.59
N THR A 203 -7.06 -13.73 -4.36
CA THR A 203 -6.29 -14.97 -4.40
C THR A 203 -6.39 -15.73 -3.08
N LYS A 204 -6.76 -17.01 -3.14
CA LYS A 204 -6.78 -17.89 -1.96
C LYS A 204 -5.42 -17.88 -1.24
N GLY A 205 -5.45 -17.75 0.08
CA GLY A 205 -4.25 -17.71 0.92
C GLY A 205 -3.57 -16.33 0.96
N LEU A 206 -4.25 -15.25 0.54
CA LEU A 206 -3.72 -13.89 0.66
C LEU A 206 -3.48 -13.53 2.14
N GLN A 207 -2.35 -12.90 2.38
CA GLN A 207 -1.99 -12.25 3.64
C GLN A 207 -1.57 -10.80 3.36
N ILE A 208 -2.07 -9.86 4.15
CA ILE A 208 -1.74 -8.43 4.05
C ILE A 208 -1.22 -7.97 5.40
N PHE A 209 0.03 -7.55 5.45
CA PHE A 209 0.67 -6.97 6.63
C PHE A 209 0.77 -5.47 6.48
N PHE A 210 0.28 -4.74 7.46
CA PHE A 210 0.38 -3.29 7.50
C PHE A 210 0.90 -2.83 8.87
N PRO A 211 2.21 -2.55 9.00
CA PRO A 211 2.77 -1.95 10.22
C PRO A 211 2.14 -0.58 10.46
N ILE A 212 1.51 -0.40 11.60
CA ILE A 212 0.91 0.90 11.98
C ILE A 212 1.70 1.65 13.05
N ALA A 213 2.65 0.97 13.68
CA ALA A 213 3.60 1.53 14.64
C ALA A 213 4.75 0.53 14.85
N PRO A 214 5.88 0.92 15.46
CA PRO A 214 6.99 0.00 15.78
C PRO A 214 6.58 -1.25 16.58
N GLY A 215 5.54 -1.13 17.39
CA GLY A 215 5.02 -2.26 18.17
C GLY A 215 3.75 -2.92 17.64
N ARG A 216 3.22 -2.52 16.48
CA ARG A 216 1.90 -2.96 16.02
C ARG A 216 1.79 -3.13 14.51
N VAL A 217 1.22 -4.27 14.10
CA VAL A 217 0.88 -4.59 12.70
C VAL A 217 -0.58 -4.99 12.60
N ILE A 218 -1.29 -4.46 11.61
CA ILE A 218 -2.58 -5.01 11.18
C ILE A 218 -2.28 -6.13 10.20
N LEU A 219 -2.83 -7.32 10.46
CA LEU A 219 -2.78 -8.47 9.57
C LEU A 219 -4.19 -8.78 9.07
N LEU A 220 -4.39 -8.79 7.75
CA LEU A 220 -5.55 -9.40 7.10
C LEU A 220 -5.10 -10.73 6.48
N TYR A 221 -5.94 -11.77 6.57
CA TYR A 221 -5.56 -13.09 6.05
C TYR A 221 -6.77 -13.95 5.70
N ASP A 222 -6.58 -14.85 4.76
CA ASP A 222 -7.56 -15.87 4.42
C ASP A 222 -7.68 -16.91 5.55
N SER A 223 -8.77 -16.85 6.30
CA SER A 223 -9.03 -17.75 7.45
C SER A 223 -9.37 -19.19 7.05
N TYR A 224 -9.68 -19.44 5.78
CA TYR A 224 -9.83 -20.79 5.24
C TYR A 224 -8.48 -21.49 5.04
N VAL A 225 -7.38 -20.73 5.00
CA VAL A 225 -6.02 -21.24 4.79
C VAL A 225 -5.19 -21.16 6.06
N TYR A 226 -5.29 -20.04 6.80
CA TYR A 226 -4.43 -19.80 7.96
C TYR A 226 -5.22 -19.70 9.27
N ARG A 227 -4.57 -20.09 10.36
CA ARG A 227 -5.03 -19.84 11.73
C ARG A 227 -4.01 -18.99 12.46
N VAL A 228 -4.43 -17.84 12.96
CA VAL A 228 -3.55 -16.88 13.65
C VAL A 228 -4.11 -16.60 15.04
N GLY A 229 -3.38 -17.01 16.09
CA GLY A 229 -3.68 -16.67 17.49
C GLY A 229 -5.00 -17.23 18.07
N GLY A 230 -5.62 -18.20 17.37
CA GLY A 230 -6.92 -18.77 17.73
C GLY A 230 -8.12 -17.93 17.30
N ASP A 231 -9.31 -18.55 17.22
CA ASP A 231 -10.48 -17.97 16.53
C ASP A 231 -11.10 -16.76 17.25
N LYS A 232 -10.96 -16.68 18.57
CA LYS A 232 -11.63 -15.65 19.39
C LYS A 232 -10.77 -14.41 19.72
N LYS A 233 -9.46 -14.44 19.44
CA LYS A 233 -8.58 -13.33 19.80
C LYS A 233 -8.35 -12.41 18.59
N ILE A 234 -8.79 -11.14 18.70
CA ILE A 234 -8.47 -10.10 17.70
C ILE A 234 -7.02 -9.61 17.88
N VAL A 235 -6.49 -9.65 19.09
CA VAL A 235 -5.11 -9.24 19.42
C VAL A 235 -4.25 -10.47 19.61
N VAL A 236 -3.07 -10.50 18.96
CA VAL A 236 -2.09 -11.58 19.05
C VAL A 236 -0.74 -10.98 19.43
N GLU A 237 -0.15 -11.46 20.51
CA GLU A 237 1.21 -11.11 20.91
C GLU A 237 2.21 -12.01 20.18
N ILE A 238 3.27 -11.42 19.63
CA ILE A 238 4.33 -12.09 18.88
C ILE A 238 5.70 -11.65 19.34
#